data_fc64d072c18d8f0a9ceed99cbbf29e3f
#
_entry.id   fc64d072c18d8f0a9ceed99cbbf29e3f
#
_cell.length_a   1.000
_cell.length_b   1.000
_cell.length_c   1.000
_cell.angle_alpha   90.00
_cell.angle_beta   90.00
_cell.angle_gamma   90.00
#
_symmetry.space_group_name_H-M   'P 1'
#
loop_
_entity.id
_entity.type
_entity.pdbx_description
1 polymer ?
#
loop_
_entity_poly.entity_id
_entity_poly.type
_entity_poly.pdbx_seq_one_letter_code
_entity_poly.pdbx_strand_id
1 'polypeptide(L)'
;MSNFPAILTEEKIKESNVNFRNALFSLDKKFIDKDNLVHLTRIYSGTKQLDIRNKILRLLYDFEFPELEDFFNKAYRKERYLDMKIYALRGLSKFVSEKEIEKLLQKFDQTLSKRQETTPYNYQEYELLRGQNSLPYLVEKYNYNCFKETLKQVNEQYNAMPEAFKGHFTIDENGDFVSIRNPEESSKMMKDFFNNQ
;
A
#
# COMPACT_ATOMS: atom_id res chain seq x y z
N MET A 1 2.53 -5.10 30.99
CA MET A 1 1.35 -5.88 30.51
C MET A 1 0.99 -5.34 29.14
N SER A 2 0.84 -6.23 28.16
CA SER A 2 0.48 -5.84 26.80
C SER A 2 -0.94 -5.26 26.81
N ASN A 3 -1.10 -4.02 26.29
CA ASN A 3 -2.43 -3.44 26.09
C ASN A 3 -3.03 -3.87 24.74
N PHE A 4 -2.65 -5.04 24.23
CA PHE A 4 -3.26 -5.59 23.05
C PHE A 4 -4.74 -5.92 23.32
N PRO A 5 -5.69 -5.42 22.51
CA PRO A 5 -7.10 -5.56 22.79
C PRO A 5 -7.56 -7.03 22.76
N ALA A 6 -8.15 -7.53 23.86
CA ALA A 6 -8.61 -8.91 23.99
C ALA A 6 -9.58 -9.33 22.87
N ILE A 7 -10.43 -8.43 22.39
CA ILE A 7 -11.37 -8.73 21.29
C ILE A 7 -10.64 -9.18 19.99
N LEU A 8 -9.39 -8.74 19.77
CA LEU A 8 -8.61 -9.16 18.60
C LEU A 8 -8.06 -10.59 18.73
N THR A 9 -8.08 -11.17 19.93
CA THR A 9 -7.65 -12.56 20.17
C THR A 9 -8.77 -13.58 19.94
N GLU A 10 -10.02 -13.15 19.89
CA GLU A 10 -11.17 -14.03 19.67
C GLU A 10 -11.09 -14.73 18.30
N GLU A 11 -11.39 -16.04 18.26
CA GLU A 11 -11.33 -16.82 17.02
C GLU A 11 -12.46 -16.51 16.05
N LYS A 12 -13.64 -16.18 16.56
CA LYS A 12 -14.87 -15.94 15.78
C LYS A 12 -15.37 -14.53 16.00
N ILE A 13 -14.81 -13.58 15.27
CA ILE A 13 -15.24 -12.18 15.32
C ILE A 13 -16.02 -11.84 14.06
N LYS A 14 -17.18 -11.20 14.23
CA LYS A 14 -17.90 -10.62 13.08
C LYS A 14 -17.17 -9.33 12.66
N GLU A 15 -16.77 -9.26 11.41
CA GLU A 15 -16.07 -8.09 10.82
C GLU A 15 -16.88 -6.79 10.91
N SER A 16 -18.20 -6.87 11.03
CA SER A 16 -19.12 -5.76 11.28
C SER A 16 -19.24 -5.33 12.74
N ASN A 17 -18.59 -6.04 13.68
CA ASN A 17 -18.62 -5.67 15.10
C ASN A 17 -17.87 -4.34 15.30
N VAL A 18 -18.57 -3.33 15.83
CA VAL A 18 -18.04 -1.99 16.04
C VAL A 18 -16.86 -1.99 17.01
N ASN A 19 -16.93 -2.76 18.09
CA ASN A 19 -15.85 -2.84 19.08
C ASN A 19 -14.58 -3.46 18.48
N PHE A 20 -14.73 -4.51 17.66
CA PHE A 20 -13.62 -5.11 16.92
C PHE A 20 -12.97 -4.09 15.98
N ARG A 21 -13.79 -3.40 15.17
CA ARG A 21 -13.27 -2.39 14.24
C ARG A 21 -12.55 -1.26 14.97
N ASN A 22 -13.16 -0.72 16.02
CA ASN A 22 -12.54 0.33 16.82
C ASN A 22 -11.20 -0.15 17.42
N ALA A 23 -11.16 -1.34 17.99
CA ALA A 23 -9.94 -1.92 18.56
C ALA A 23 -8.83 -2.09 17.51
N LEU A 24 -9.17 -2.60 16.32
CA LEU A 24 -8.19 -2.79 15.25
C LEU A 24 -7.69 -1.46 14.67
N PHE A 25 -8.60 -0.52 14.40
CA PHE A 25 -8.24 0.74 13.75
C PHE A 25 -7.52 1.72 14.68
N SER A 26 -7.75 1.64 15.99
CA SER A 26 -7.02 2.40 17.01
C SER A 26 -5.76 1.71 17.53
N LEU A 27 -5.48 0.46 17.11
CA LEU A 27 -4.32 -0.29 17.58
C LEU A 27 -3.02 0.45 17.23
N ASP A 28 -2.22 0.75 18.27
CA ASP A 28 -0.88 1.30 18.14
C ASP A 28 0.14 0.16 17.98
N LYS A 29 1.12 0.36 17.09
CA LYS A 29 2.21 -0.60 16.82
C LYS A 29 2.99 -1.00 18.07
N LYS A 30 3.14 -0.10 19.04
CA LYS A 30 3.85 -0.39 20.30
C LYS A 30 3.26 -1.53 21.12
N PHE A 31 2.01 -1.91 20.88
CA PHE A 31 1.32 -3.02 21.55
C PHE A 31 1.41 -4.34 20.77
N ILE A 32 2.11 -4.36 19.63
CA ILE A 32 2.30 -5.55 18.81
C ILE A 32 3.63 -6.20 19.20
N ASP A 33 3.55 -7.43 19.65
CA ASP A 33 4.68 -8.28 19.98
C ASP A 33 4.57 -9.63 19.25
N LYS A 34 5.52 -10.51 19.47
CA LYS A 34 5.57 -11.83 18.83
C LYS A 34 4.36 -12.69 19.19
N ASP A 35 3.88 -12.61 20.42
CA ASP A 35 2.81 -13.47 20.92
C ASP A 35 1.44 -13.10 20.34
N ASN A 36 1.21 -11.80 20.09
CA ASN A 36 -0.07 -11.34 19.55
C ASN A 36 -0.09 -11.20 18.01
N LEU A 37 1.06 -11.37 17.36
CA LEU A 37 1.21 -11.34 15.91
C LEU A 37 0.27 -12.36 15.20
N VAL A 38 0.13 -13.54 15.76
CA VAL A 38 -0.70 -14.63 15.22
C VAL A 38 -2.16 -14.21 15.05
N HIS A 39 -2.67 -13.36 15.93
CA HIS A 39 -4.05 -12.87 15.85
C HIS A 39 -4.25 -11.93 14.65
N LEU A 40 -3.31 -11.01 14.40
CA LEU A 40 -3.37 -10.08 13.26
C LEU A 40 -3.25 -10.83 11.93
N THR A 41 -2.31 -11.78 11.82
CA THR A 41 -2.12 -12.57 10.59
C THR A 41 -3.30 -13.48 10.32
N ARG A 42 -3.95 -14.05 11.36
CA ARG A 42 -5.19 -14.80 11.26
C ARG A 42 -6.34 -13.93 10.75
N ILE A 43 -6.56 -12.74 11.34
CA ILE A 43 -7.60 -11.80 10.92
C ILE A 43 -7.39 -11.42 9.44
N TYR A 44 -6.15 -11.07 9.04
CA TYR A 44 -5.82 -10.77 7.64
C TYR A 44 -6.18 -11.92 6.70
N SER A 45 -5.85 -13.13 7.08
CA SER A 45 -6.05 -14.33 6.25
C SER A 45 -7.52 -14.66 6.08
N GLY A 46 -8.32 -14.47 7.13
CA GLY A 46 -9.76 -14.81 7.18
C GLY A 46 -10.69 -13.76 6.59
N THR A 47 -10.25 -12.48 6.51
CA THR A 47 -11.12 -11.39 6.06
C THR A 47 -11.13 -11.20 4.54
N LYS A 48 -12.30 -10.80 3.99
CA LYS A 48 -12.45 -10.27 2.64
C LYS A 48 -12.48 -8.74 2.62
N GLN A 49 -12.61 -8.08 3.76
CA GLN A 49 -12.71 -6.63 3.89
C GLN A 49 -11.35 -5.98 3.57
N LEU A 50 -11.35 -5.11 2.56
CA LEU A 50 -10.15 -4.46 2.06
C LEU A 50 -9.49 -3.57 3.12
N ASP A 51 -10.29 -2.78 3.81
CA ASP A 51 -9.84 -1.82 4.83
C ASP A 51 -9.19 -2.52 6.04
N ILE A 52 -9.71 -3.68 6.46
CA ILE A 52 -9.12 -4.49 7.52
C ILE A 52 -7.75 -5.03 7.06
N ARG A 53 -7.66 -5.58 5.85
CA ARG A 53 -6.38 -6.07 5.31
C ARG A 53 -5.34 -4.95 5.17
N ASN A 54 -5.76 -3.80 4.63
CA ASN A 54 -4.90 -2.62 4.50
C ASN A 54 -4.37 -2.18 5.86
N LYS A 55 -5.24 -2.04 6.88
CA LYS A 55 -4.83 -1.68 8.24
C LYS A 55 -3.80 -2.67 8.80
N ILE A 56 -4.01 -3.97 8.64
CA ILE A 56 -3.09 -4.99 9.18
C ILE A 56 -1.74 -4.95 8.47
N LEU A 57 -1.69 -4.86 7.15
CA LEU A 57 -0.43 -4.70 6.42
C LEU A 57 0.36 -3.50 6.94
N ARG A 58 -0.31 -2.35 7.12
CA ARG A 58 0.32 -1.12 7.62
C ARG A 58 0.73 -1.19 9.09
N LEU A 59 0.08 -2.01 9.90
CA LEU A 59 0.53 -2.29 11.26
C LEU A 59 1.81 -3.12 11.27
N LEU A 60 1.91 -4.12 10.36
CA LEU A 60 2.94 -5.16 10.43
C LEU A 60 4.21 -4.86 9.62
N TYR A 61 4.16 -4.06 8.56
CA TYR A 61 5.26 -3.90 7.61
C TYR A 61 6.57 -3.33 8.20
N ASP A 62 6.54 -2.76 9.40
CA ASP A 62 7.74 -2.22 10.05
C ASP A 62 8.42 -3.21 11.02
N PHE A 63 7.79 -4.33 11.32
CA PHE A 63 8.35 -5.36 12.20
C PHE A 63 9.26 -6.35 11.44
N GLU A 64 10.20 -6.94 12.19
CA GLU A 64 11.20 -7.91 11.69
C GLU A 64 11.06 -9.28 12.37
N PHE A 65 9.83 -9.66 12.76
CA PHE A 65 9.58 -11.02 13.25
C PHE A 65 9.73 -12.01 12.11
N PRO A 66 10.53 -13.10 12.25
CA PRO A 66 10.77 -14.05 11.15
C PRO A 66 9.50 -14.64 10.53
N GLU A 67 8.45 -14.81 11.33
CA GLU A 67 7.16 -15.33 10.90
C GLU A 67 6.46 -14.42 9.87
N LEU A 68 6.87 -13.15 9.77
CA LEU A 68 6.30 -12.19 8.82
C LEU A 68 6.82 -12.36 7.39
N GLU A 69 7.94 -13.03 7.16
CA GLU A 69 8.43 -13.28 5.80
C GLU A 69 7.40 -14.02 4.96
N ASP A 70 6.93 -15.18 5.45
CA ASP A 70 5.91 -15.98 4.77
C ASP A 70 4.56 -15.22 4.68
N PHE A 71 4.19 -14.48 5.72
CA PHE A 71 3.00 -13.64 5.72
C PHE A 71 3.04 -12.60 4.59
N PHE A 72 4.13 -11.83 4.45
CA PHE A 72 4.22 -10.80 3.41
C PHE A 72 4.32 -11.41 2.00
N ASN A 73 4.98 -12.54 1.83
CA ASN A 73 5.01 -13.25 0.56
C ASN A 73 3.61 -13.71 0.12
N LYS A 74 2.83 -14.26 1.04
CA LYS A 74 1.42 -14.63 0.80
C LYS A 74 0.56 -13.39 0.54
N ALA A 75 0.75 -12.32 1.29
CA ALA A 75 0.03 -11.07 1.11
C ALA A 75 0.28 -10.47 -0.29
N TYR A 76 1.54 -10.39 -0.72
CA TYR A 76 1.89 -9.92 -2.05
C TYR A 76 1.16 -10.69 -3.17
N ARG A 77 1.06 -12.01 -3.04
CA ARG A 77 0.37 -12.86 -4.02
C ARG A 77 -1.14 -12.73 -3.98
N LYS A 78 -1.71 -12.57 -2.78
CA LYS A 78 -3.16 -12.47 -2.54
C LYS A 78 -3.74 -11.15 -2.99
N GLU A 79 -3.02 -10.04 -2.74
CA GLU A 79 -3.56 -8.71 -2.97
C GLU A 79 -3.66 -8.37 -4.46
N ARG A 80 -4.74 -7.66 -4.82
CA ARG A 80 -5.00 -7.18 -6.19
C ARG A 80 -4.68 -5.70 -6.36
N TYR A 81 -4.74 -4.94 -5.27
CA TYR A 81 -4.44 -3.51 -5.26
C TYR A 81 -2.93 -3.29 -5.18
N LEU A 82 -2.42 -2.41 -6.04
CA LEU A 82 -0.98 -2.20 -6.18
C LEU A 82 -0.36 -1.56 -4.93
N ASP A 83 -1.06 -0.62 -4.29
CA ASP A 83 -0.64 -0.03 -3.02
C ASP A 83 -0.46 -1.08 -1.92
N MET A 84 -1.40 -2.03 -1.81
CA MET A 84 -1.29 -3.12 -0.85
C MET A 84 -0.16 -4.09 -1.19
N LYS A 85 0.16 -4.29 -2.47
CA LYS A 85 1.36 -5.03 -2.88
C LYS A 85 2.64 -4.32 -2.45
N ILE A 86 2.69 -2.99 -2.56
CA ILE A 86 3.83 -2.19 -2.07
C ILE A 86 3.98 -2.32 -0.55
N TYR A 87 2.90 -2.33 0.22
CA TYR A 87 2.98 -2.57 1.68
C TYR A 87 3.53 -3.97 2.00
N ALA A 88 3.12 -4.98 1.24
CA ALA A 88 3.67 -6.32 1.40
C ALA A 88 5.15 -6.38 1.01
N LEU A 89 5.57 -5.74 -0.09
CA LEU A 89 6.98 -5.62 -0.48
C LEU A 89 7.80 -4.87 0.57
N ARG A 90 7.26 -3.79 1.17
CA ARG A 90 7.91 -3.07 2.26
C ARG A 90 8.24 -3.98 3.44
N GLY A 91 7.27 -4.82 3.85
CA GLY A 91 7.51 -5.80 4.90
C GLY A 91 8.52 -6.87 4.48
N LEU A 92 8.38 -7.41 3.26
CA LEU A 92 9.20 -8.48 2.73
C LEU A 92 10.67 -8.08 2.52
N SER A 93 10.93 -6.82 2.12
CA SER A 93 12.29 -6.31 1.89
C SER A 93 13.21 -6.34 3.14
N LYS A 94 12.66 -6.65 4.30
CA LYS A 94 13.43 -6.86 5.53
C LYS A 94 14.04 -8.25 5.64
N PHE A 95 13.51 -9.21 4.88
CA PHE A 95 13.84 -10.63 5.00
C PHE A 95 14.55 -11.18 3.78
N VAL A 96 14.33 -10.59 2.60
CA VAL A 96 14.82 -11.13 1.33
C VAL A 96 15.74 -10.15 0.61
N SER A 97 16.54 -10.68 -0.31
CA SER A 97 17.50 -9.90 -1.11
C SER A 97 16.81 -9.03 -2.18
N GLU A 98 17.53 -8.00 -2.68
CA GLU A 98 17.09 -7.19 -3.82
C GLU A 98 16.70 -8.07 -5.02
N LYS A 99 17.47 -9.11 -5.34
CA LYS A 99 17.19 -10.02 -6.45
C LYS A 99 15.84 -10.76 -6.33
N GLU A 100 15.38 -11.03 -5.10
CA GLU A 100 14.09 -11.65 -4.87
C GLU A 100 12.97 -10.62 -5.00
N ILE A 101 13.18 -9.40 -4.50
CA ILE A 101 12.25 -8.28 -4.69
C ILE A 101 12.09 -7.95 -6.17
N GLU A 102 13.17 -7.89 -6.94
CA GLU A 102 13.16 -7.64 -8.39
C GLU A 102 12.24 -8.61 -9.14
N LYS A 103 12.30 -9.91 -8.83
CA LYS A 103 11.40 -10.91 -9.45
C LYS A 103 9.92 -10.64 -9.18
N LEU A 104 9.61 -10.11 -8.01
CA LEU A 104 8.23 -9.73 -7.66
C LEU A 104 7.84 -8.44 -8.38
N LEU A 105 8.72 -7.44 -8.43
CA LEU A 105 8.48 -6.18 -9.13
C LEU A 105 8.29 -6.35 -10.63
N GLN A 106 9.00 -7.26 -11.29
CA GLN A 106 8.78 -7.54 -12.71
C GLN A 106 7.31 -7.87 -13.03
N LYS A 107 6.62 -8.64 -12.16
CA LYS A 107 5.19 -8.92 -12.31
C LYS A 107 4.31 -7.73 -11.95
N PHE A 108 4.75 -6.93 -11.01
CA PHE A 108 4.09 -5.70 -10.62
C PHE A 108 4.10 -4.69 -11.78
N ASP A 109 5.27 -4.46 -12.38
CA ASP A 109 5.48 -3.53 -13.50
C ASP A 109 4.71 -3.96 -14.75
N GLN A 110 4.66 -5.27 -15.03
CA GLN A 110 3.81 -5.81 -16.10
C GLN A 110 2.32 -5.55 -15.85
N THR A 111 1.88 -5.64 -14.59
CA THR A 111 0.49 -5.34 -14.22
C THR A 111 0.19 -3.86 -14.38
N LEU A 112 1.13 -3.01 -13.96
CA LEU A 112 1.03 -1.56 -14.09
C LEU A 112 0.94 -1.14 -15.57
N SER A 113 1.81 -1.67 -16.43
CA SER A 113 1.80 -1.39 -17.88
C SER A 113 0.48 -1.79 -18.55
N LYS A 114 -0.03 -2.99 -18.24
CA LYS A 114 -1.33 -3.44 -18.79
C LYS A 114 -2.50 -2.56 -18.36
N ARG A 115 -2.44 -1.98 -17.16
CA ARG A 115 -3.50 -1.10 -16.66
C ARG A 115 -3.56 0.22 -17.40
N GLN A 116 -2.43 0.75 -17.85
CA GLN A 116 -2.39 1.96 -18.66
C GLN A 116 -3.25 1.81 -19.94
N GLU A 117 -3.27 0.61 -20.53
CA GLU A 117 -4.06 0.33 -21.73
C GLU A 117 -5.55 0.06 -21.43
N THR A 118 -5.84 -0.63 -20.31
CA THR A 118 -7.19 -1.16 -20.02
C THR A 118 -7.98 -0.30 -19.04
N THR A 119 -7.31 0.52 -18.22
CA THR A 119 -7.93 1.32 -17.17
C THR A 119 -7.18 2.66 -17.04
N PRO A 120 -7.23 3.51 -18.10
CA PRO A 120 -6.38 4.70 -18.19
C PRO A 120 -6.64 5.76 -17.11
N TYR A 121 -7.77 5.67 -16.39
CA TYR A 121 -8.16 6.62 -15.35
C TYR A 121 -8.13 5.98 -13.96
N ASN A 122 -7.00 5.40 -13.62
CA ASN A 122 -6.84 4.65 -12.39
C ASN A 122 -5.96 5.46 -11.40
N TYR A 123 -6.49 5.71 -10.21
CA TYR A 123 -5.77 6.42 -9.14
C TYR A 123 -4.61 5.66 -8.51
N GLN A 124 -4.28 4.47 -8.98
CA GLN A 124 -3.28 3.65 -8.30
C GLN A 124 -1.89 4.25 -8.42
N GLU A 125 -1.56 4.92 -9.51
CA GLU A 125 -0.30 5.63 -9.68
C GLU A 125 -0.16 6.72 -8.59
N TYR A 126 -1.22 7.47 -8.34
CA TYR A 126 -1.23 8.46 -7.26
C TYR A 126 -0.94 7.82 -5.88
N GLU A 127 -1.62 6.72 -5.56
CA GLU A 127 -1.43 6.03 -4.28
C GLU A 127 -0.02 5.40 -4.15
N LEU A 128 0.59 4.98 -5.26
CA LEU A 128 1.95 4.45 -5.29
C LEU A 128 3.02 5.52 -5.05
N LEU A 129 2.74 6.77 -5.40
CA LEU A 129 3.64 7.91 -5.21
C LEU A 129 3.42 8.62 -3.89
N ARG A 130 2.29 8.42 -3.22
CA ARG A 130 1.86 9.17 -2.06
C ARG A 130 2.65 8.85 -0.80
N GLY A 131 3.67 9.65 -0.52
CA GLY A 131 4.26 9.81 0.82
C GLY A 131 4.99 8.60 1.41
N GLN A 132 5.13 8.60 2.71
CA GLN A 132 5.99 7.71 3.52
C GLN A 132 5.67 6.20 3.46
N ASN A 133 4.60 5.78 2.82
CA ASN A 133 4.17 4.38 2.83
C ASN A 133 4.29 3.70 1.46
N SER A 134 4.82 4.40 0.47
CA SER A 134 4.81 4.03 -0.94
C SER A 134 6.21 3.86 -1.53
N LEU A 135 6.32 3.82 -2.85
CA LEU A 135 7.60 3.61 -3.55
C LEU A 135 8.71 4.59 -3.18
N PRO A 136 8.47 5.92 -3.04
CA PRO A 136 9.53 6.85 -2.64
C PRO A 136 10.21 6.45 -1.33
N TYR A 137 9.44 6.04 -0.33
CA TYR A 137 9.99 5.55 0.92
C TYR A 137 10.87 4.29 0.73
N LEU A 138 10.47 3.37 -0.15
CA LEU A 138 11.25 2.14 -0.40
C LEU A 138 12.57 2.46 -1.10
N VAL A 139 12.55 3.39 -2.05
CA VAL A 139 13.76 3.88 -2.73
C VAL A 139 14.72 4.53 -1.72
N GLU A 140 14.21 5.43 -0.87
CA GLU A 140 15.01 6.09 0.15
C GLU A 140 15.63 5.11 1.14
N LYS A 141 14.82 4.18 1.64
CA LYS A 141 15.23 3.26 2.71
C LYS A 141 16.18 2.17 2.24
N TYR A 142 15.90 1.54 1.09
CA TYR A 142 16.64 0.36 0.64
C TYR A 142 17.63 0.68 -0.47
N ASN A 143 17.45 1.79 -1.18
CA ASN A 143 18.30 2.21 -2.32
C ASN A 143 18.43 1.15 -3.43
N TYR A 144 17.47 0.22 -3.55
CA TYR A 144 17.46 -0.83 -4.56
C TYR A 144 17.19 -0.26 -5.95
N ASN A 145 17.93 -0.73 -6.96
CA ASN A 145 17.73 -0.28 -8.34
C ASN A 145 16.34 -0.68 -8.86
N CYS A 146 15.85 -1.86 -8.51
CA CYS A 146 14.53 -2.30 -8.92
C CYS A 146 13.41 -1.39 -8.39
N PHE A 147 13.53 -0.81 -7.18
CA PHE A 147 12.56 0.18 -6.69
C PHE A 147 12.67 1.51 -7.45
N LYS A 148 13.88 1.95 -7.81
CA LYS A 148 14.08 3.18 -8.59
C LYS A 148 13.46 3.07 -9.99
N GLU A 149 13.66 1.92 -10.65
CA GLU A 149 13.09 1.65 -11.97
C GLU A 149 11.56 1.62 -11.94
N THR A 150 10.97 0.91 -10.96
CA THR A 150 9.52 0.91 -10.76
C THR A 150 8.99 2.31 -10.44
N LEU A 151 9.67 3.07 -9.58
CA LEU A 151 9.28 4.46 -9.26
C LEU A 151 9.29 5.34 -10.51
N LYS A 152 10.34 5.23 -11.35
CA LYS A 152 10.43 5.96 -12.62
C LYS A 152 9.24 5.62 -13.53
N GLN A 153 8.91 4.34 -13.70
CA GLN A 153 7.76 3.92 -14.51
C GLN A 153 6.44 4.48 -13.97
N VAL A 154 6.23 4.46 -12.65
CA VAL A 154 5.02 5.02 -12.02
C VAL A 154 4.94 6.53 -12.24
N ASN A 155 6.07 7.25 -12.12
CA ASN A 155 6.15 8.69 -12.38
C ASN A 155 5.79 9.01 -13.83
N GLU A 156 6.32 8.27 -14.79
CA GLU A 156 6.02 8.46 -16.21
C GLU A 156 4.53 8.25 -16.50
N GLN A 157 3.93 7.21 -15.94
CA GLN A 157 2.50 6.93 -16.10
C GLN A 157 1.63 7.98 -15.41
N TYR A 158 2.00 8.44 -14.20
CA TYR A 158 1.30 9.50 -13.50
C TYR A 158 1.32 10.80 -14.29
N ASN A 159 2.49 11.18 -14.81
CA ASN A 159 2.64 12.42 -15.59
C ASN A 159 1.88 12.37 -16.93
N ALA A 160 1.69 11.19 -17.50
CA ALA A 160 0.91 10.99 -18.72
C ALA A 160 -0.62 11.00 -18.48
N MET A 161 -1.08 10.95 -17.22
CA MET A 161 -2.51 10.97 -16.89
C MET A 161 -3.14 12.34 -17.23
N PRO A 162 -4.43 12.38 -17.59
CA PRO A 162 -5.17 13.63 -17.69
C PRO A 162 -5.13 14.43 -16.39
N GLU A 163 -5.05 15.75 -16.49
CA GLU A 163 -4.94 16.66 -15.34
C GLU A 163 -6.03 16.43 -14.26
N ALA A 164 -7.24 16.06 -14.68
CA ALA A 164 -8.34 15.74 -13.78
C ALA A 164 -8.03 14.57 -12.83
N PHE A 165 -7.06 13.71 -13.16
CA PHE A 165 -6.70 12.52 -12.38
C PHE A 165 -5.38 12.63 -11.64
N LYS A 166 -4.62 13.70 -11.82
CA LYS A 166 -3.32 13.91 -11.15
C LYS A 166 -3.41 14.34 -9.67
N GLY A 167 -4.61 14.47 -9.10
CA GLY A 167 -4.75 14.94 -7.74
C GLY A 167 -4.25 16.38 -7.57
N HIS A 168 -3.53 16.66 -6.49
CA HIS A 168 -3.12 18.03 -6.12
C HIS A 168 -1.61 18.27 -6.26
N PHE A 169 -0.86 17.33 -6.79
CA PHE A 169 0.57 17.47 -7.02
C PHE A 169 0.98 17.03 -8.43
N THR A 170 2.16 17.43 -8.84
CA THR A 170 2.91 16.88 -9.96
C THR A 170 4.30 16.44 -9.48
N ILE A 171 5.05 15.76 -10.34
CA ILE A 171 6.43 15.37 -10.08
C ILE A 171 7.29 16.14 -11.06
N ASP A 172 8.23 16.91 -10.53
CA ASP A 172 9.14 17.72 -11.34
C ASP A 172 10.26 16.87 -11.99
N GLU A 173 11.16 17.53 -12.72
CA GLU A 173 12.27 16.91 -13.42
C GLU A 173 13.29 16.26 -12.48
N ASN A 174 13.33 16.66 -11.21
CA ASN A 174 14.19 16.09 -10.18
C ASN A 174 13.53 14.90 -9.46
N GLY A 175 12.26 14.65 -9.71
CA GLY A 175 11.47 13.63 -9.02
C GLY A 175 10.80 14.13 -7.73
N ASP A 176 10.81 15.44 -7.47
CA ASP A 176 10.22 16.04 -6.28
C ASP A 176 8.73 16.32 -6.47
N PHE A 177 7.98 16.19 -5.37
CA PHE A 177 6.54 16.46 -5.35
C PHE A 177 6.27 17.95 -5.25
N VAL A 178 5.65 18.49 -6.29
CA VAL A 178 5.26 19.90 -6.35
C VAL A 178 3.75 20.03 -6.26
N SER A 179 3.25 20.75 -5.27
CA SER A 179 1.81 21.03 -5.15
C SER A 179 1.37 21.98 -6.28
N ILE A 180 0.37 21.57 -7.05
CA ILE A 180 -0.17 22.31 -8.20
C ILE A 180 -1.56 22.87 -7.97
N ARG A 181 -2.28 22.34 -7.01
CA ARG A 181 -3.65 22.75 -6.66
C ARG A 181 -4.05 22.25 -5.28
N ASN A 182 -5.13 22.80 -4.75
CA ASN A 182 -5.71 22.27 -3.50
C ASN A 182 -6.62 21.04 -3.77
N PRO A 183 -7.00 20.28 -2.74
CA PRO A 183 -7.86 19.09 -2.89
C PRO A 183 -9.26 19.38 -3.45
N GLU A 184 -9.81 20.57 -3.19
CA GLU A 184 -11.14 20.98 -3.67
C GLU A 184 -11.11 21.24 -5.17
N GLU A 185 -10.08 21.91 -5.67
CA GLU A 185 -9.83 22.12 -7.10
C GLU A 185 -9.66 20.79 -7.85
N SER A 186 -8.90 19.86 -7.28
CA SER A 186 -8.75 18.50 -7.85
C SER A 186 -10.07 17.76 -7.93
N SER A 187 -10.90 17.86 -6.90
CA SER A 187 -12.22 17.23 -6.88
C SER A 187 -13.17 17.86 -7.91
N LYS A 188 -13.11 19.17 -8.07
CA LYS A 188 -13.89 19.88 -9.08
C LYS A 188 -13.49 19.49 -10.50
N MET A 189 -12.20 19.49 -10.80
CA MET A 189 -11.69 19.10 -12.14
C MET A 189 -12.13 17.70 -12.54
N MET A 190 -12.15 16.77 -11.58
CA MET A 190 -12.62 15.41 -11.84
C MET A 190 -14.12 15.36 -12.14
N LYS A 191 -14.94 16.08 -11.37
CA LYS A 191 -16.38 16.18 -11.64
C LYS A 191 -16.66 16.78 -13.01
N ASP A 192 -15.94 17.85 -13.36
CA ASP A 192 -16.08 18.54 -14.63
C ASP A 192 -15.67 17.61 -15.80
N PHE A 193 -14.61 16.80 -15.64
CA PHE A 193 -14.19 15.82 -16.62
C PHE A 193 -15.30 14.80 -16.91
N PHE A 194 -15.94 14.24 -15.89
CA PHE A 194 -17.03 13.27 -16.10
C PHE A 194 -18.33 13.90 -16.63
N ASN A 195 -18.58 15.17 -16.32
CA ASN A 195 -19.78 15.85 -16.82
C ASN A 195 -19.67 16.27 -18.29
N ASN A 196 -18.44 16.32 -18.83
CA ASN A 196 -18.18 16.76 -20.21
C ASN A 196 -17.89 15.59 -21.18
N GLN A 197 -18.04 14.34 -20.73
CA GLN A 197 -18.02 13.14 -21.56
C GLN A 197 -19.45 12.69 -21.93
#